data_be2d98925d3b5698e9b0919c0c353759
#
_entry.id   be2d98925d3b5698e9b0919c0c353759
#
_cell.length_a   1.000
_cell.length_b   1.000
_cell.length_c   1.000
_cell.angle_alpha   90.00
_cell.angle_beta   90.00
_cell.angle_gamma   90.00
#
_symmetry.space_group_name_H-M   'P 1'
#
loop_
_entity.id
_entity.type
_entity.pdbx_description
1 polymer ?
#
loop_
_entity_poly.entity_id
_entity_poly.type
_entity_poly.pdbx_seq_one_letter_code
_entity_poly.pdbx_strand_id
1 'polypeptide(L)'
;MKLYRTIPSKSFWYSYSRLALITCIGLTLSACQTTHQQNKQAIAPYLNQYIGQGAEQLEQNFNLDTFNIQLNPNPIITSDRAIFSFDRLLSIPIPAGNMVMDSRGVMIPVKIASVDNNYKTKQPCNIIFVLKNHMVQSVSMKGKAC
;
A
#
# COMPACT_ATOMS: atom_id res chain seq x y z
N MET A 1 10.08 69.70 -20.86
CA MET A 1 10.08 68.35 -20.34
C MET A 1 8.88 67.60 -20.94
N LYS A 2 9.11 66.67 -21.90
CA LYS A 2 8.05 65.86 -22.53
C LYS A 2 8.08 64.47 -21.85
N LEU A 3 7.00 64.15 -21.11
CA LEU A 3 6.78 62.82 -20.52
C LEU A 3 6.28 61.86 -21.59
N TYR A 4 7.10 60.91 -21.99
CA TYR A 4 6.69 59.80 -22.85
C TYR A 4 5.93 58.77 -22.02
N ARG A 5 4.64 58.64 -22.27
CA ARG A 5 3.75 57.63 -21.68
C ARG A 5 3.84 56.39 -22.56
N THR A 6 4.61 55.38 -22.12
CA THR A 6 4.68 54.07 -22.78
C THR A 6 3.41 53.30 -22.47
N ILE A 7 2.62 52.99 -23.51
CA ILE A 7 1.41 52.17 -23.47
C ILE A 7 1.88 50.71 -23.56
N PRO A 8 1.58 49.82 -22.57
CA PRO A 8 1.93 48.41 -22.71
C PRO A 8 1.07 47.75 -23.79
N SER A 9 1.74 47.05 -24.71
CA SER A 9 1.10 46.36 -25.82
C SER A 9 0.22 45.22 -25.35
N LYS A 10 -1.00 45.12 -25.88
CA LYS A 10 -2.03 44.11 -25.58
C LYS A 10 -1.58 42.65 -25.81
N SER A 11 -0.47 42.42 -26.50
CA SER A 11 0.07 41.08 -26.81
C SER A 11 0.68 40.37 -25.61
N PHE A 12 1.07 41.09 -24.53
CA PHE A 12 1.70 40.48 -23.36
C PHE A 12 0.72 39.71 -22.47
N TRP A 13 -0.56 40.10 -22.48
CA TRP A 13 -1.60 39.46 -21.64
C TRP A 13 -2.06 38.08 -22.14
N TYR A 14 -1.98 37.83 -23.45
CA TYR A 14 -2.39 36.55 -24.03
C TYR A 14 -1.41 35.41 -23.74
N SER A 15 -0.13 35.72 -23.58
CA SER A 15 0.90 34.74 -23.31
C SER A 15 0.81 34.18 -21.86
N TYR A 16 0.47 35.04 -20.90
CA TYR A 16 0.29 34.63 -19.51
C TYR A 16 -0.94 33.75 -19.26
N SER A 17 -2.02 34.03 -19.99
CA SER A 17 -3.26 33.24 -19.89
C SER A 17 -3.08 31.79 -20.35
N ARG A 18 -2.29 31.56 -21.40
CA ARG A 18 -2.02 30.20 -21.90
C ARG A 18 -1.06 29.40 -20.98
N LEU A 19 -0.08 30.06 -20.39
CA LEU A 19 0.84 29.44 -19.44
C LEU A 19 0.12 29.06 -18.13
N ALA A 20 -0.78 29.90 -17.63
CA ALA A 20 -1.57 29.62 -16.43
C ALA A 20 -2.53 28.43 -16.61
N LEU A 21 -3.10 28.24 -17.81
CA LEU A 21 -3.99 27.12 -18.13
C LEU A 21 -3.24 25.78 -18.19
N ILE A 22 -2.02 25.76 -18.70
CA ILE A 22 -1.20 24.54 -18.80
C ILE A 22 -0.72 24.09 -17.41
N THR A 23 -0.40 25.03 -16.52
CA THR A 23 0.01 24.71 -15.13
C THR A 23 -1.14 24.15 -14.30
N CYS A 24 -2.39 24.59 -14.50
CA CYS A 24 -3.55 24.03 -13.78
C CYS A 24 -3.89 22.59 -14.21
N ILE A 25 -3.70 22.21 -15.47
CA ILE A 25 -3.98 20.85 -15.96
C ILE A 25 -2.94 19.86 -15.44
N GLY A 26 -1.69 20.28 -15.23
CA GLY A 26 -0.62 19.42 -14.68
C GLY A 26 -0.78 19.03 -13.20
N LEU A 27 -1.53 19.80 -12.41
CA LEU A 27 -1.69 19.58 -10.96
C LEU A 27 -2.83 18.61 -10.59
N THR A 28 -3.71 18.26 -11.51
CA THR A 28 -4.87 17.38 -11.22
C THR A 28 -4.60 15.89 -11.41
N LEU A 29 -3.45 15.47 -11.96
CA LEU A 29 -3.15 14.07 -12.27
C LEU A 29 -2.46 13.29 -11.12
N SER A 30 -2.15 13.93 -9.99
CA SER A 30 -1.40 13.30 -8.89
C SER A 30 -2.27 12.70 -7.77
N ALA A 31 -3.61 12.65 -7.89
CA ALA A 31 -4.51 12.32 -6.80
C ALA A 31 -4.99 10.86 -6.73
N CYS A 32 -4.45 9.94 -7.53
CA CYS A 32 -4.79 8.51 -7.43
C CYS A 32 -3.63 7.69 -6.86
N GLN A 33 -3.25 7.93 -5.60
CA GLN A 33 -2.48 6.95 -4.84
C GLN A 33 -3.45 6.14 -3.98
N THR A 34 -3.67 4.90 -4.38
CA THR A 34 -4.48 3.92 -3.65
C THR A 34 -3.87 3.67 -2.28
N THR A 35 -4.67 3.82 -1.23
CA THR A 35 -4.35 3.67 0.20
C THR A 35 -3.73 2.31 0.59
N HIS A 36 -3.72 1.32 -0.29
CA HIS A 36 -3.15 0.00 -0.04
C HIS A 36 -1.61 -0.05 -0.06
N GLN A 37 -0.96 0.96 -0.63
CA GLN A 37 0.51 1.02 -0.74
C GLN A 37 1.20 1.69 0.46
N GLN A 38 0.47 2.45 1.28
CA GLN A 38 1.05 3.23 2.37
C GLN A 38 1.71 2.36 3.47
N ASN A 39 1.11 1.23 3.83
CA ASN A 39 1.68 0.35 4.87
C ASN A 39 2.96 -0.35 4.42
N LYS A 40 3.07 -0.71 3.15
CA LYS A 40 4.27 -1.36 2.61
C LYS A 40 5.46 -0.39 2.53
N GLN A 41 5.20 0.87 2.17
CA GLN A 41 6.22 1.92 2.12
C GLN A 41 6.74 2.31 3.51
N ALA A 42 5.91 2.20 4.55
CA ALA A 42 6.34 2.50 5.92
C ALA A 42 7.19 1.38 6.54
N ILE A 43 6.91 0.11 6.23
CA ILE A 43 7.64 -1.04 6.78
C ILE A 43 9.01 -1.21 6.13
N ALA A 44 9.15 -0.95 4.84
CA ALA A 44 10.42 -1.16 4.12
C ALA A 44 11.62 -0.40 4.71
N PRO A 45 11.55 0.90 5.05
CA PRO A 45 12.64 1.61 5.71
C PRO A 45 12.98 1.01 7.08
N TYR A 46 11.97 0.60 7.84
CA TYR A 46 12.16 -0.06 9.13
C TYR A 46 12.91 -1.38 9.00
N LEU A 47 12.58 -2.21 8.02
CA LEU A 47 13.27 -3.46 7.78
C LEU A 47 14.73 -3.26 7.34
N ASN A 48 14.99 -2.23 6.57
CA ASN A 48 16.34 -1.94 6.06
C ASN A 48 17.34 -1.57 7.18
N GLN A 49 16.86 -1.08 8.33
CA GLN A 49 17.75 -0.77 9.47
C GLN A 49 18.44 -2.01 10.07
N TYR A 50 17.91 -3.22 9.80
CA TYR A 50 18.51 -4.47 10.25
C TYR A 50 19.62 -4.97 9.33
N ILE A 51 19.81 -4.39 8.15
CA ILE A 51 20.90 -4.75 7.24
C ILE A 51 22.25 -4.40 7.90
N GLY A 52 23.15 -5.38 7.95
CA GLY A 52 24.44 -5.27 8.62
C GLY A 52 24.43 -5.66 10.09
N GLN A 53 23.26 -5.96 10.69
CA GLN A 53 23.18 -6.46 12.04
C GLN A 53 23.41 -7.98 12.12
N GLY A 54 23.84 -8.46 13.29
CA GLY A 54 24.00 -9.89 13.54
C GLY A 54 22.66 -10.64 13.63
N ALA A 55 22.65 -11.90 13.23
CA ALA A 55 21.46 -12.75 13.29
C ALA A 55 20.86 -12.87 14.69
N GLU A 56 21.71 -12.95 15.72
CA GLU A 56 21.26 -13.02 17.12
C GLU A 56 20.56 -11.73 17.58
N GLN A 57 21.10 -10.58 17.19
CA GLN A 57 20.48 -9.28 17.49
C GLN A 57 19.15 -9.11 16.75
N LEU A 58 19.07 -9.62 15.50
CA LEU A 58 17.83 -9.63 14.74
C LEU A 58 16.77 -10.47 15.45
N GLU A 59 17.12 -11.68 15.93
CA GLU A 59 16.18 -12.57 16.61
C GLU A 59 15.62 -11.97 17.90
N GLN A 60 16.46 -11.30 18.67
CA GLN A 60 16.08 -10.72 19.97
C GLN A 60 15.29 -9.42 19.85
N ASN A 61 15.60 -8.60 18.84
CA ASN A 61 15.08 -7.22 18.76
C ASN A 61 14.04 -7.02 17.67
N PHE A 62 13.87 -7.99 16.78
CA PHE A 62 12.94 -7.82 15.67
C PHE A 62 11.49 -7.95 16.13
N ASN A 63 10.74 -6.88 16.03
CA ASN A 63 9.30 -6.84 16.25
C ASN A 63 8.63 -5.88 15.25
N LEU A 64 7.33 -5.94 15.14
CA LEU A 64 6.52 -5.08 14.30
C LEU A 64 5.39 -4.39 15.08
N ASP A 65 5.57 -4.23 16.38
CA ASP A 65 4.55 -3.67 17.28
C ASP A 65 4.20 -2.23 16.92
N THR A 66 5.18 -1.46 16.45
CA THR A 66 4.97 -0.08 15.94
C THR A 66 3.97 -0.03 14.78
N PHE A 67 3.82 -1.12 14.04
CA PHE A 67 2.89 -1.24 12.92
C PHE A 67 1.60 -1.97 13.29
N ASN A 68 1.39 -2.30 14.57
CA ASN A 68 0.30 -3.13 15.07
C ASN A 68 0.23 -4.51 14.37
N ILE A 69 1.39 -5.08 14.08
CA ILE A 69 1.52 -6.39 13.44
C ILE A 69 2.11 -7.36 14.45
N GLN A 70 1.38 -8.43 14.74
CA GLN A 70 1.85 -9.54 15.56
C GLN A 70 2.58 -10.57 14.70
N LEU A 71 3.84 -10.83 15.02
CA LEU A 71 4.62 -11.90 14.39
C LEU A 71 4.18 -13.25 14.93
N ASN A 72 4.26 -14.28 14.08
CA ASN A 72 4.09 -15.66 14.53
C ASN A 72 5.24 -16.04 15.47
N PRO A 73 4.97 -16.78 16.55
CA PRO A 73 5.92 -17.01 17.64
C PRO A 73 7.15 -17.85 17.26
N ASN A 74 7.11 -18.56 16.14
CA ASN A 74 8.17 -19.48 15.73
C ASN A 74 8.83 -18.99 14.42
N PRO A 75 9.84 -18.12 14.47
CA PRO A 75 10.61 -17.77 13.29
C PRO A 75 11.43 -18.97 12.81
N ILE A 76 11.64 -19.07 11.50
CA ILE A 76 12.51 -20.08 10.91
C ILE A 76 13.89 -19.44 10.73
N ILE A 77 14.87 -19.91 11.48
CA ILE A 77 16.24 -19.38 11.41
C ILE A 77 17.18 -20.50 10.96
N THR A 78 17.89 -20.20 9.88
CA THR A 78 18.92 -21.09 9.30
C THR A 78 20.23 -20.31 9.14
N SER A 79 21.30 -20.98 8.74
CA SER A 79 22.61 -20.34 8.53
C SER A 79 22.61 -19.27 7.43
N ASP A 80 21.67 -19.35 6.47
CA ASP A 80 21.59 -18.48 5.28
C ASP A 80 20.41 -17.52 5.30
N ARG A 81 19.43 -17.72 6.19
CA ARG A 81 18.23 -16.86 6.26
C ARG A 81 17.53 -16.91 7.60
N ALA A 82 16.85 -15.82 7.93
CA ALA A 82 15.86 -15.75 9.01
C ALA A 82 14.50 -15.36 8.41
N ILE A 83 13.44 -16.10 8.72
CA ILE A 83 12.10 -15.89 8.19
C ILE A 83 11.16 -15.64 9.36
N PHE A 84 10.59 -14.43 9.39
CA PHE A 84 9.52 -14.05 10.30
C PHE A 84 8.22 -13.97 9.52
N SER A 85 7.15 -14.51 10.06
CA SER A 85 5.86 -14.52 9.39
C SER A 85 4.78 -13.87 10.25
N PHE A 86 3.79 -13.29 9.60
CA PHE A 86 2.57 -12.81 10.23
C PHE A 86 1.38 -13.04 9.31
N ASP A 87 0.19 -13.12 9.91
CA ASP A 87 -1.06 -13.32 9.20
C ASP A 87 -1.90 -12.04 9.21
N ARG A 88 -2.47 -11.68 8.08
CA ARG A 88 -3.51 -10.65 7.98
C ARG A 88 -4.85 -11.29 7.69
N LEU A 89 -5.88 -10.82 8.39
CA LEU A 89 -7.25 -11.15 8.07
C LEU A 89 -7.73 -10.24 6.93
N LEU A 90 -7.97 -10.84 5.77
CA LEU A 90 -8.61 -10.17 4.66
C LEU A 90 -10.11 -10.51 4.66
N SER A 91 -10.93 -9.49 4.61
CA SER A 91 -12.37 -9.63 4.44
C SER A 91 -12.68 -9.60 2.95
N ILE A 92 -13.15 -10.73 2.43
CA ILE A 92 -13.54 -10.86 1.03
C ILE A 92 -15.05 -10.73 0.98
N PRO A 93 -15.60 -9.67 0.34
CA PRO A 93 -17.04 -9.57 0.18
C PRO A 93 -17.52 -10.71 -0.73
N ILE A 94 -18.40 -11.54 -0.23
CA ILE A 94 -19.07 -12.54 -1.04
C ILE A 94 -20.23 -11.81 -1.74
N PRO A 95 -20.27 -11.77 -3.09
CA PRO A 95 -21.43 -11.24 -3.78
C PRO A 95 -22.66 -12.05 -3.37
N ALA A 96 -23.59 -11.42 -2.70
CA ALA A 96 -24.85 -12.04 -2.34
C ALA A 96 -25.69 -12.22 -3.62
N GLY A 97 -25.37 -13.27 -4.35
CA GLY A 97 -26.08 -13.70 -5.55
C GLY A 97 -27.23 -14.65 -5.21
N ASN A 98 -28.08 -14.30 -4.27
CA ASN A 98 -29.33 -15.03 -4.13
C ASN A 98 -30.28 -14.54 -5.22
N MET A 99 -30.43 -15.35 -6.24
CA MET A 99 -31.49 -15.19 -7.22
C MET A 99 -32.73 -15.89 -6.71
N VAL A 100 -33.82 -15.16 -6.63
CA VAL A 100 -35.14 -15.71 -6.34
C VAL A 100 -35.95 -15.72 -7.63
N MET A 101 -36.64 -16.81 -7.90
CA MET A 101 -37.56 -16.92 -9.04
C MET A 101 -38.85 -16.18 -8.70
N ASP A 102 -39.21 -15.19 -9.52
CA ASP A 102 -40.51 -14.52 -9.37
C ASP A 102 -41.65 -15.43 -9.84
N SER A 103 -42.89 -14.99 -9.62
CA SER A 103 -44.10 -15.74 -10.02
C SER A 103 -44.22 -15.97 -11.53
N ARG A 104 -43.37 -15.33 -12.35
CA ARG A 104 -43.29 -15.47 -13.80
C ARG A 104 -42.14 -16.36 -14.26
N GLY A 105 -41.39 -16.94 -13.32
CA GLY A 105 -40.23 -17.78 -13.62
C GLY A 105 -38.97 -17.01 -13.98
N VAL A 106 -38.92 -15.69 -13.74
CA VAL A 106 -37.73 -14.85 -13.99
C VAL A 106 -36.87 -14.81 -12.76
N MET A 107 -35.54 -15.07 -12.93
CA MET A 107 -34.57 -14.96 -11.87
C MET A 107 -34.23 -13.49 -11.60
N ILE A 108 -34.62 -12.98 -10.43
CA ILE A 108 -34.33 -11.63 -9.98
C ILE A 108 -33.29 -11.64 -8.86
N PRO A 109 -32.26 -10.80 -8.91
CA PRO A 109 -31.31 -10.68 -7.82
C PRO A 109 -31.95 -10.00 -6.63
N VAL A 110 -32.04 -10.72 -5.49
CA VAL A 110 -32.54 -10.16 -4.25
C VAL A 110 -31.38 -9.64 -3.42
N LYS A 111 -31.40 -8.36 -3.09
CA LYS A 111 -30.53 -7.81 -2.05
C LYS A 111 -31.06 -8.28 -0.69
N ILE A 112 -30.39 -9.29 -0.12
CA ILE A 112 -30.64 -9.64 1.28
C ILE A 112 -29.98 -8.54 2.12
N ALA A 113 -30.81 -7.76 2.81
CA ALA A 113 -30.34 -6.78 3.77
C ALA A 113 -29.60 -7.50 4.89
N SER A 114 -28.34 -7.06 5.12
CA SER A 114 -27.57 -7.25 6.37
C SER A 114 -27.23 -8.68 6.82
N VAL A 115 -26.80 -9.55 5.94
CA VAL A 115 -25.85 -10.57 6.37
C VAL A 115 -24.47 -10.03 6.02
N ASP A 116 -23.57 -9.85 7.01
CA ASP A 116 -22.15 -9.59 6.79
C ASP A 116 -21.53 -10.79 6.04
N ASN A 117 -21.82 -10.87 4.74
CA ASN A 117 -21.31 -11.91 3.85
C ASN A 117 -19.84 -11.67 3.52
N ASN A 118 -19.04 -11.42 4.57
CA ASN A 118 -17.61 -11.26 4.45
C ASN A 118 -16.93 -12.55 4.87
N TYR A 119 -16.34 -13.24 3.92
CA TYR A 119 -15.45 -14.36 4.23
C TYR A 119 -14.11 -13.81 4.71
N LYS A 120 -13.79 -14.09 5.97
CA LYS A 120 -12.48 -13.73 6.55
C LYS A 120 -11.50 -14.85 6.29
N THR A 121 -10.45 -14.58 5.52
CA THR A 121 -9.36 -15.51 5.28
C THR A 121 -8.06 -14.97 5.84
N LYS A 122 -7.25 -15.84 6.48
CA LYS A 122 -5.89 -15.52 6.89
C LYS A 122 -4.99 -15.58 5.67
N GLN A 123 -4.23 -14.52 5.44
CA GLN A 123 -3.24 -14.46 4.37
C GLN A 123 -1.86 -14.24 4.99
N PRO A 124 -0.88 -15.12 4.69
CA PRO A 124 0.45 -14.98 5.25
C PRO A 124 1.27 -13.92 4.53
N CYS A 125 2.12 -13.25 5.31
CA CYS A 125 3.25 -12.46 4.84
C CYS A 125 4.52 -12.95 5.52
N ASN A 126 5.55 -13.27 4.74
CA ASN A 126 6.86 -13.69 5.20
C ASN A 126 7.87 -12.57 4.96
N ILE A 127 8.58 -12.20 6.01
CA ILE A 127 9.72 -11.30 5.97
C ILE A 127 10.96 -12.17 6.00
N ILE A 128 11.76 -12.10 4.94
CA ILE A 128 12.91 -12.95 4.72
C ILE A 128 14.15 -12.09 4.78
N PHE A 129 14.98 -12.31 5.80
CA PHE A 129 16.32 -11.76 5.91
C PHE A 129 17.31 -12.78 5.38
N VAL A 130 18.12 -12.38 4.41
CA VAL A 130 19.21 -13.20 3.88
C VAL A 130 20.44 -12.96 4.73
N LEU A 131 21.05 -14.04 5.23
CA LEU A 131 22.22 -14.00 6.09
C LEU A 131 23.47 -14.42 5.32
N LYS A 132 24.60 -13.78 5.62
CA LYS A 132 25.91 -14.19 5.17
C LYS A 132 26.90 -13.93 6.29
N ASN A 133 27.64 -14.94 6.70
CA ASN A 133 28.55 -14.88 7.85
C ASN A 133 27.84 -14.38 9.14
N HIS A 134 26.63 -14.88 9.40
CA HIS A 134 25.77 -14.48 10.53
C HIS A 134 25.33 -13.00 10.52
N MET A 135 25.49 -12.29 9.43
CA MET A 135 25.06 -10.89 9.28
C MET A 135 23.96 -10.75 8.22
N VAL A 136 23.00 -9.89 8.46
CA VAL A 136 21.93 -9.57 7.52
C VAL A 136 22.47 -8.84 6.31
N GLN A 137 22.32 -9.41 5.12
CA GLN A 137 22.75 -8.80 3.86
C GLN A 137 21.62 -8.07 3.14
N SER A 138 20.43 -8.64 3.20
CA SER A 138 19.27 -8.06 2.54
C SER A 138 17.97 -8.51 3.22
N VAL A 139 16.90 -7.79 2.97
CA VAL A 139 15.56 -8.13 3.44
C VAL A 139 14.57 -8.07 2.29
N SER A 140 13.60 -8.97 2.31
CA SER A 140 12.50 -9.00 1.34
C SER A 140 11.22 -9.46 2.00
N MET A 141 10.08 -9.07 1.44
CA MET A 141 8.75 -9.50 1.89
C MET A 141 8.07 -10.31 0.79
N LYS A 142 7.51 -11.47 1.14
CA LYS A 142 6.78 -12.36 0.23
C LYS A 142 5.47 -12.84 0.84
N GLY A 143 4.38 -12.69 0.11
CA GLY A 143 3.06 -13.17 0.51
C GLY A 143 1.95 -12.27 0.00
N LYS A 144 0.71 -12.76 0.04
CA LYS A 144 -0.46 -11.99 -0.41
C LYS A 144 -0.82 -10.87 0.57
N ALA A 145 -0.45 -11.02 1.85
CA ALA A 145 -0.71 -10.02 2.88
C ALA A 145 0.41 -8.98 3.04
N CYS A 146 1.52 -9.11 2.29
CA CYS A 146 2.54 -8.10 2.22
C CYS A 146 2.04 -6.95 1.33
#